data_2104003d7aa2b53c6628bc779dd167eb
#
_entry.id   2104003d7aa2b53c6628bc779dd167eb
#
_cell.length_a   1.000
_cell.length_b   1.000
_cell.length_c   1.000
_cell.angle_alpha   90.00
_cell.angle_beta   90.00
_cell.angle_gamma   90.00
#
_symmetry.space_group_name_H-M   'P 1'
#
loop_
_entity.id
_entity.type
_entity.pdbx_description
1 polymer ?
#
loop_
_entity_poly.entity_id
_entity_poly.type
_entity_poly.pdbx_seq_one_letter_code
_entity_poly.pdbx_strand_id
1 'polypeptide(L)'
;HAAEELRDYVKKISGTILNIADETLTMAVTGNRILIGRPSTSDLVKNFADQNPGILPAESDTENDCLAIVQRGEVLVLSGSNDRSVYYSVCHLLQTVFHVGFYWDRDVYEANPDMTVPDNLTIVERSAFKFRHTIGQWVYNHGAFLNEAERREELDKYARNKINSYRLYSWNSYARKMTFIKLGVPGIEIKPEDIARRDIIRDTIEYAQALGIDIMVTLPPDEMTQDFHKLYPNARYFGSEWVKDDNAAPQTKPCLYPEDPMFKTFFQTFVKVWIEEYGPVHNFVASPPCESHISTTIDDYINISVNYSKYTYEAVHELVPEARVFFDGWGVRANTPPCIWTMPGVMQRFVDAMPDEVYMLDLWPNRKETDATFRDPMYRDANYSPLRKAHYVLEALNEFGGDDHMHGDFARHIEAAKEMTDPSIVEHGDGFGNCTELCGVSLHFFDLIFQLAWNPKDITVQSFLEDSAKRRYGGLAPEIGVKAMKTLEQAVYCDDRDSSHARYQKRCYLVRPQRRQVPLSETQ
;
A
#
# COMPACT_ATOMS: atom_id res chain seq x y z
N HIS A 1 -6.75 8.06 -20.59
CA HIS A 1 -5.90 8.49 -19.45
C HIS A 1 -4.40 8.38 -19.79
N ALA A 2 -3.85 7.19 -20.13
CA ALA A 2 -2.42 7.03 -20.44
C ALA A 2 -1.92 7.98 -21.54
N ALA A 3 -2.69 8.14 -22.63
CA ALA A 3 -2.34 9.04 -23.73
C ALA A 3 -2.43 10.53 -23.31
N GLU A 4 -3.39 10.87 -22.48
CA GLU A 4 -3.54 12.22 -21.93
C GLU A 4 -2.39 12.57 -20.99
N GLU A 5 -1.99 11.66 -20.12
CA GLU A 5 -0.84 11.82 -19.23
C GLU A 5 0.43 12.09 -20.04
N LEU A 6 0.70 11.25 -21.05
CA LEU A 6 1.87 11.46 -21.93
C LEU A 6 1.83 12.82 -22.63
N ARG A 7 0.69 13.19 -23.25
CA ARG A 7 0.51 14.48 -23.90
C ARG A 7 0.81 15.65 -22.95
N ASP A 8 0.29 15.57 -21.74
CA ASP A 8 0.39 16.66 -20.78
C ASP A 8 1.84 16.83 -20.27
N TYR A 9 2.59 15.72 -20.06
CA TYR A 9 4.01 15.81 -19.71
C TYR A 9 4.88 16.22 -20.88
N VAL A 10 4.63 15.75 -22.09
CA VAL A 10 5.34 16.22 -23.29
C VAL A 10 5.15 17.73 -23.45
N LYS A 11 3.92 18.24 -23.27
CA LYS A 11 3.65 19.67 -23.29
C LYS A 11 4.40 20.42 -22.20
N LYS A 12 4.41 19.91 -20.96
CA LYS A 12 5.13 20.52 -19.83
C LYS A 12 6.64 20.59 -20.07
N ILE A 13 7.22 19.54 -20.66
CA ILE A 13 8.66 19.39 -20.85
C ILE A 13 9.14 20.14 -22.09
N SER A 14 8.48 19.96 -23.26
CA SER A 14 8.96 20.48 -24.56
C SER A 14 8.15 21.64 -25.12
N GLY A 15 6.98 21.94 -24.57
CA GLY A 15 6.02 22.87 -25.15
C GLY A 15 5.20 22.28 -26.32
N THR A 16 5.53 21.08 -26.80
CA THR A 16 4.85 20.43 -27.93
C THR A 16 3.54 19.80 -27.47
N ILE A 17 2.49 19.95 -28.25
CA ILE A 17 1.20 19.30 -27.99
C ILE A 17 1.06 18.11 -28.92
N LEU A 18 0.98 16.91 -28.34
CA LEU A 18 0.66 15.69 -29.09
C LEU A 18 -0.83 15.64 -29.41
N ASN A 19 -1.16 15.27 -30.65
CA ASN A 19 -2.54 14.99 -31.02
C ASN A 19 -2.89 13.55 -30.61
N ILE A 20 -3.94 13.39 -29.83
CA ILE A 20 -4.51 12.09 -29.50
C ILE A 20 -5.59 11.79 -30.52
N ALA A 21 -5.49 10.61 -31.14
CA ALA A 21 -6.48 10.13 -32.10
C ALA A 21 -6.86 8.68 -31.76
N ASP A 22 -8.14 8.38 -31.93
CA ASP A 22 -8.61 7.00 -31.90
C ASP A 22 -8.10 6.27 -33.14
N GLU A 23 -7.74 5.01 -32.98
CA GLU A 23 -7.18 4.15 -34.03
C GLU A 23 -8.11 4.05 -35.25
N THR A 24 -9.43 4.07 -35.05
CA THR A 24 -10.42 4.02 -36.13
C THR A 24 -10.38 5.24 -37.04
N LEU A 25 -9.80 6.35 -36.58
CA LEU A 25 -9.70 7.62 -37.31
C LEU A 25 -8.35 7.81 -38.02
N THR A 26 -7.38 6.89 -37.80
CA THR A 26 -5.95 7.13 -38.10
C THR A 26 -5.42 6.45 -39.37
N MET A 27 -6.25 5.95 -40.27
CA MET A 27 -5.80 5.28 -41.51
C MET A 27 -4.90 6.14 -42.45
N ALA A 28 -4.65 7.41 -42.13
CA ALA A 28 -3.87 8.35 -42.89
C ALA A 28 -2.75 9.09 -42.13
N VAL A 29 -2.40 8.69 -40.92
CA VAL A 29 -1.29 9.35 -40.19
C VAL A 29 0.04 8.87 -40.72
N THR A 30 0.82 9.79 -41.29
CA THR A 30 2.20 9.58 -41.73
C THR A 30 3.18 10.22 -40.75
N GLY A 31 4.39 9.66 -40.62
CA GLY A 31 5.44 10.17 -39.75
C GLY A 31 5.46 9.50 -38.37
N ASN A 32 6.10 10.16 -37.42
CA ASN A 32 6.31 9.60 -36.09
C ASN A 32 4.99 9.37 -35.34
N ARG A 33 4.82 8.16 -34.82
CA ARG A 33 3.60 7.73 -34.11
C ARG A 33 3.92 7.09 -32.78
N ILE A 34 3.07 7.35 -31.81
CA ILE A 34 3.10 6.68 -30.50
C ILE A 34 1.84 5.82 -30.40
N LEU A 35 2.01 4.52 -30.32
CA LEU A 35 0.93 3.56 -30.12
C LEU A 35 0.85 3.20 -28.65
N ILE A 36 -0.33 3.38 -28.04
CA ILE A 36 -0.56 3.10 -26.63
C ILE A 36 -1.69 2.08 -26.52
N GLY A 37 -1.39 0.88 -26.05
CA GLY A 37 -2.37 -0.19 -25.93
C GLY A 37 -1.74 -1.58 -25.89
N ARG A 38 -2.59 -2.58 -26.05
CA ARG A 38 -2.21 -4.01 -26.07
C ARG A 38 -2.60 -4.64 -27.40
N PRO A 39 -1.99 -5.77 -27.79
CA PRO A 39 -2.41 -6.50 -29.00
C PRO A 39 -3.89 -6.88 -29.03
N SER A 40 -4.51 -7.15 -27.87
CA SER A 40 -5.95 -7.47 -27.77
C SER A 40 -6.86 -6.25 -27.84
N THR A 41 -6.33 -5.03 -27.65
CA THR A 41 -7.13 -3.79 -27.59
C THR A 41 -6.83 -2.80 -28.69
N SER A 42 -5.80 -3.06 -29.54
CA SER A 42 -5.38 -2.20 -30.65
C SER A 42 -4.86 -3.03 -31.82
N ASP A 43 -5.49 -2.88 -32.98
CA ASP A 43 -5.03 -3.52 -34.22
C ASP A 43 -3.65 -3.01 -34.67
N LEU A 44 -3.34 -1.73 -34.41
CA LEU A 44 -2.02 -1.16 -34.72
C LEU A 44 -0.93 -1.77 -33.84
N VAL A 45 -1.19 -1.94 -32.55
CA VAL A 45 -0.24 -2.60 -31.62
C VAL A 45 -0.11 -4.08 -31.97
N LYS A 46 -1.22 -4.76 -32.35
CA LYS A 46 -1.20 -6.14 -32.82
C LYS A 46 -0.34 -6.29 -34.06
N ASN A 47 -0.55 -5.45 -35.08
CA ASN A 47 0.25 -5.47 -36.31
C ASN A 47 1.73 -5.25 -36.03
N PHE A 48 2.07 -4.38 -35.09
CA PHE A 48 3.44 -4.18 -34.63
C PHE A 48 4.01 -5.43 -33.97
N ALA A 49 3.24 -6.09 -33.08
CA ALA A 49 3.64 -7.34 -32.44
C ALA A 49 3.86 -8.49 -33.43
N ASP A 50 2.98 -8.61 -34.43
CA ASP A 50 3.09 -9.63 -35.48
C ASP A 50 4.38 -9.45 -36.31
N GLN A 51 4.82 -8.20 -36.54
CA GLN A 51 6.07 -7.88 -37.24
C GLN A 51 7.31 -8.02 -36.33
N ASN A 52 7.13 -8.01 -34.99
CA ASN A 52 8.19 -8.09 -33.99
C ASN A 52 7.87 -9.17 -32.95
N PRO A 53 7.84 -10.45 -33.32
CA PRO A 53 7.35 -11.51 -32.46
C PRO A 53 8.16 -11.61 -31.15
N GLY A 54 7.44 -11.71 -30.02
CA GLY A 54 8.03 -11.87 -28.69
C GLY A 54 8.61 -10.59 -28.06
N ILE A 55 8.43 -9.41 -28.68
CA ILE A 55 8.96 -8.15 -28.15
C ILE A 55 8.03 -7.50 -27.11
N LEU A 56 6.73 -7.78 -27.20
CA LEU A 56 5.74 -7.28 -26.24
C LEU A 56 5.40 -8.36 -25.19
N PRO A 57 5.01 -7.97 -23.97
CA PRO A 57 4.60 -8.89 -22.93
C PRO A 57 3.39 -9.74 -23.33
N ALA A 58 3.36 -10.98 -22.89
CA ALA A 58 2.20 -11.84 -23.03
C ALA A 58 1.05 -11.36 -22.12
N GLU A 59 -0.14 -11.19 -22.69
CA GLU A 59 -1.33 -10.78 -21.93
C GLU A 59 -1.90 -11.92 -21.04
N SER A 60 -1.45 -13.15 -21.26
CA SER A 60 -1.77 -14.31 -20.41
C SER A 60 -1.02 -14.31 -19.08
N ASP A 61 -0.01 -13.45 -18.93
CA ASP A 61 0.72 -13.30 -17.68
C ASP A 61 -0.07 -12.38 -16.73
N THR A 62 -0.83 -12.99 -15.85
CA THR A 62 -1.72 -12.28 -14.92
C THR A 62 -1.17 -12.16 -13.50
N GLU A 63 -0.03 -12.82 -13.21
CA GLU A 63 0.51 -12.79 -11.85
C GLU A 63 1.19 -11.47 -11.51
N ASN A 64 2.09 -11.02 -12.40
CA ASN A 64 2.85 -9.79 -12.20
C ASN A 64 2.69 -8.87 -13.41
N ASP A 65 2.60 -7.57 -13.14
CA ASP A 65 2.53 -6.57 -14.19
C ASP A 65 3.82 -6.54 -15.01
N CYS A 66 3.68 -6.50 -16.34
CA CYS A 66 4.80 -6.37 -17.25
C CYS A 66 4.54 -5.22 -18.22
N LEU A 67 5.49 -4.31 -18.34
CA LEU A 67 5.42 -3.17 -19.26
C LEU A 67 6.42 -3.31 -20.41
N ALA A 68 6.14 -2.66 -21.54
CA ALA A 68 7.05 -2.55 -22.66
C ALA A 68 7.06 -1.15 -23.26
N ILE A 69 8.26 -0.67 -23.58
CA ILE A 69 8.53 0.57 -24.31
C ILE A 69 9.44 0.18 -25.47
N VAL A 70 8.91 0.22 -26.68
CA VAL A 70 9.65 -0.26 -27.87
C VAL A 70 9.58 0.77 -28.97
N GLN A 71 10.76 1.26 -29.41
CA GLN A 71 10.88 2.17 -30.53
C GLN A 71 11.48 1.42 -31.74
N ARG A 72 10.84 1.52 -32.90
CA ARG A 72 11.30 0.97 -34.18
C ARG A 72 10.95 1.92 -35.32
N GLY A 73 11.95 2.44 -36.00
CA GLY A 73 11.74 3.41 -37.10
C GLY A 73 10.96 4.64 -36.60
N GLU A 74 9.80 4.91 -37.19
CA GLU A 74 8.93 6.05 -36.82
C GLU A 74 7.88 5.68 -35.75
N VAL A 75 7.93 4.47 -35.18
CA VAL A 75 6.91 3.99 -34.26
C VAL A 75 7.48 3.75 -32.87
N LEU A 76 6.89 4.41 -31.87
CA LEU A 76 7.07 4.11 -30.45
C LEU A 76 5.83 3.37 -29.94
N VAL A 77 6.00 2.20 -29.35
CA VAL A 77 4.93 1.42 -28.73
C VAL A 77 5.09 1.44 -27.23
N LEU A 78 4.01 1.82 -26.52
CA LEU A 78 3.85 1.78 -25.09
C LEU A 78 2.77 0.74 -24.78
N SER A 79 3.17 -0.40 -24.21
CA SER A 79 2.31 -1.56 -24.04
C SER A 79 2.52 -2.23 -22.67
N GLY A 80 1.70 -3.24 -22.38
CA GLY A 80 1.81 -3.99 -21.13
C GLY A 80 0.99 -5.28 -21.16
N SER A 81 1.15 -6.12 -20.14
CA SER A 81 0.38 -7.36 -19.98
C SER A 81 -1.10 -7.14 -19.65
N ASN A 82 -1.45 -5.96 -19.15
CA ASN A 82 -2.82 -5.54 -18.81
C ASN A 82 -2.96 -4.01 -18.94
N ASP A 83 -4.15 -3.45 -18.71
CA ASP A 83 -4.43 -2.02 -18.92
C ASP A 83 -3.61 -1.11 -18.02
N ARG A 84 -3.43 -1.48 -16.73
CA ARG A 84 -2.61 -0.68 -15.82
C ARG A 84 -1.12 -0.72 -16.20
N SER A 85 -0.64 -1.83 -16.74
CA SER A 85 0.74 -1.95 -17.22
C SER A 85 0.99 -1.08 -18.46
N VAL A 86 -0.03 -0.84 -19.29
CA VAL A 86 0.05 0.16 -20.39
C VAL A 86 0.24 1.56 -19.81
N TYR A 87 -0.52 1.93 -18.78
CA TYR A 87 -0.32 3.21 -18.08
C TYR A 87 1.08 3.29 -17.44
N TYR A 88 1.54 2.21 -16.81
CA TYR A 88 2.87 2.13 -16.24
C TYR A 88 3.98 2.28 -17.28
N SER A 89 3.79 1.83 -18.52
CA SER A 89 4.76 2.04 -19.61
C SER A 89 4.94 3.53 -19.94
N VAL A 90 3.86 4.30 -19.88
CA VAL A 90 3.92 5.77 -20.04
C VAL A 90 4.68 6.41 -18.90
N CYS A 91 4.32 6.10 -17.65
CA CYS A 91 4.99 6.66 -16.49
C CYS A 91 6.48 6.26 -16.45
N HIS A 92 6.78 5.02 -16.82
CA HIS A 92 8.14 4.51 -16.87
C HIS A 92 8.99 5.19 -17.94
N LEU A 93 8.43 5.45 -19.14
CA LEU A 93 9.07 6.26 -20.18
C LEU A 93 9.42 7.67 -19.64
N LEU A 94 8.47 8.32 -18.97
CA LEU A 94 8.66 9.63 -18.39
C LEU A 94 9.75 9.62 -17.31
N GLN A 95 9.77 8.61 -16.45
CA GLN A 95 10.77 8.49 -15.38
C GLN A 95 12.17 8.16 -15.90
N THR A 96 12.31 7.19 -16.81
CA THR A 96 13.61 6.62 -17.18
C THR A 96 14.27 7.33 -18.36
N VAL A 97 13.48 7.78 -19.36
CA VAL A 97 14.00 8.43 -20.55
C VAL A 97 14.00 9.95 -20.40
N PHE A 98 12.95 10.50 -19.80
CA PHE A 98 12.80 11.97 -19.67
C PHE A 98 13.07 12.47 -18.25
N HIS A 99 13.47 11.58 -17.34
CA HIS A 99 13.88 11.89 -15.97
C HIS A 99 12.84 12.67 -15.15
N VAL A 100 11.56 12.43 -15.41
CA VAL A 100 10.48 12.98 -14.59
C VAL A 100 10.50 12.31 -13.21
N GLY A 101 10.53 13.12 -12.17
CA GLY A 101 10.37 12.64 -10.78
C GLY A 101 8.93 12.83 -10.32
N PHE A 102 8.22 11.73 -10.05
CA PHE A 102 6.89 11.75 -9.45
C PHE A 102 7.01 11.67 -7.93
N TYR A 103 7.30 12.81 -7.29
CA TYR A 103 7.50 12.86 -5.85
C TYR A 103 6.22 13.22 -5.11
N TRP A 104 6.22 12.93 -3.83
CA TRP A 104 5.06 13.17 -2.98
C TRP A 104 4.68 14.66 -2.88
N ASP A 105 5.68 15.54 -2.84
CA ASP A 105 5.47 16.98 -2.72
C ASP A 105 5.14 17.66 -4.05
N ARG A 106 5.66 17.16 -5.17
CA ARG A 106 5.43 17.68 -6.52
C ARG A 106 6.08 16.80 -7.59
N ASP A 107 5.62 16.92 -8.82
CA ASP A 107 6.33 16.43 -9.97
C ASP A 107 7.51 17.35 -10.31
N VAL A 108 8.64 16.75 -10.65
CA VAL A 108 9.86 17.47 -11.06
C VAL A 108 10.23 17.03 -12.46
N TYR A 109 10.46 17.97 -13.33
CA TYR A 109 10.92 17.74 -14.70
C TYR A 109 11.76 18.91 -15.18
N GLU A 110 12.68 18.64 -16.10
CA GLU A 110 13.50 19.67 -16.74
C GLU A 110 12.91 20.03 -18.11
N ALA A 111 12.90 21.33 -18.43
CA ALA A 111 12.48 21.78 -19.75
C ALA A 111 13.46 21.27 -20.82
N ASN A 112 12.94 20.57 -21.82
CA ASN A 112 13.71 20.03 -22.94
C ASN A 112 12.92 20.17 -24.24
N PRO A 113 13.15 21.25 -25.02
CA PRO A 113 12.49 21.47 -26.30
C PRO A 113 12.81 20.38 -27.33
N ASP A 114 14.00 19.76 -27.23
CA ASP A 114 14.51 18.75 -28.15
C ASP A 114 14.29 17.33 -27.61
N MET A 115 13.15 17.11 -26.96
CA MET A 115 12.76 15.84 -26.37
C MET A 115 12.72 14.71 -27.42
N THR A 116 13.59 13.72 -27.29
CA THR A 116 13.70 12.60 -28.21
C THR A 116 13.75 11.26 -27.47
N VAL A 117 13.17 10.24 -28.08
CA VAL A 117 13.32 8.85 -27.64
C VAL A 117 14.51 8.23 -28.38
N PRO A 118 15.44 7.53 -27.72
CA PRO A 118 16.56 6.87 -28.38
C PRO A 118 16.11 5.90 -29.46
N ASP A 119 16.83 5.89 -30.60
CA ASP A 119 16.57 4.94 -31.68
C ASP A 119 16.73 3.50 -31.22
N ASN A 120 15.82 2.63 -31.65
CA ASN A 120 15.81 1.21 -31.29
C ASN A 120 15.69 0.92 -29.77
N LEU A 121 15.19 1.87 -29.00
CA LEU A 121 14.93 1.65 -27.58
C LEU A 121 14.07 0.39 -27.39
N THR A 122 14.47 -0.44 -26.43
CA THR A 122 13.67 -1.58 -25.98
C THR A 122 13.82 -1.70 -24.48
N ILE A 123 12.74 -1.43 -23.77
CA ILE A 123 12.60 -1.64 -22.34
C ILE A 123 11.42 -2.59 -22.16
N VAL A 124 11.67 -3.76 -21.59
CA VAL A 124 10.62 -4.70 -21.17
C VAL A 124 10.92 -5.06 -19.74
N GLU A 125 10.03 -4.67 -18.86
CA GLU A 125 10.20 -4.89 -17.43
C GLU A 125 8.98 -5.56 -16.83
N ARG A 126 9.25 -6.52 -15.96
CA ARG A 126 8.26 -7.22 -15.15
C ARG A 126 8.41 -6.78 -13.71
N SER A 127 7.30 -6.52 -13.02
CA SER A 127 7.32 -6.25 -11.60
C SER A 127 7.78 -7.49 -10.82
N ALA A 128 8.59 -7.30 -9.79
CA ALA A 128 9.02 -8.39 -8.94
C ALA A 128 7.89 -8.89 -8.04
N PHE A 129 6.93 -8.03 -7.74
CA PHE A 129 5.87 -8.29 -6.78
C PHE A 129 4.48 -8.16 -7.39
N LYS A 130 3.58 -9.06 -6.98
CA LYS A 130 2.15 -9.04 -7.29
C LYS A 130 1.44 -7.87 -6.62
N PHE A 131 1.73 -7.65 -5.34
CA PHE A 131 1.18 -6.56 -4.54
C PHE A 131 2.23 -5.48 -4.32
N ARG A 132 2.05 -4.32 -4.92
CA ARG A 132 2.80 -3.11 -4.63
C ARG A 132 1.91 -2.24 -3.78
N HIS A 133 2.11 -2.38 -2.47
CA HIS A 133 1.12 -2.01 -1.48
C HIS A 133 1.36 -0.64 -0.87
N THR A 134 0.27 0.04 -0.57
CA THR A 134 0.27 1.23 0.29
C THR A 134 -0.98 1.27 1.15
N ILE A 135 -0.86 1.97 2.26
CA ILE A 135 -2.00 2.24 3.13
C ILE A 135 -2.49 3.67 2.88
N GLY A 136 -3.80 3.83 2.77
CA GLY A 136 -4.39 5.16 2.67
C GLY A 136 -4.13 5.98 3.92
N GLN A 137 -3.88 7.28 3.75
CA GLN A 137 -3.55 8.24 4.82
C GLN A 137 -4.70 8.49 5.82
N TRP A 138 -5.58 7.51 6.01
CA TRP A 138 -6.77 7.60 6.87
C TRP A 138 -6.48 7.31 8.34
N VAL A 139 -5.29 6.80 8.62
CA VAL A 139 -4.82 6.58 9.98
C VAL A 139 -4.49 7.94 10.58
N TYR A 140 -4.89 8.18 11.80
CA TYR A 140 -4.76 9.47 12.50
C TYR A 140 -5.35 10.69 11.77
N ASN A 141 -6.42 10.47 11.00
CA ASN A 141 -7.26 11.50 10.36
C ASN A 141 -6.60 12.36 9.26
N HIS A 142 -5.39 12.08 8.81
CA HIS A 142 -4.78 12.90 7.76
C HIS A 142 -5.61 12.87 6.47
N GLY A 143 -5.98 11.70 5.98
CA GLY A 143 -6.84 11.53 4.81
C GLY A 143 -8.27 12.03 4.99
N ALA A 144 -8.75 12.16 6.22
CA ALA A 144 -10.08 12.71 6.49
C ALA A 144 -10.19 14.20 6.17
N PHE A 145 -9.06 14.91 6.06
CA PHE A 145 -9.02 16.34 5.76
C PHE A 145 -8.74 16.65 4.27
N LEU A 146 -8.43 15.63 3.46
CA LEU A 146 -8.23 15.81 2.03
C LEU A 146 -9.57 16.05 1.34
N ASN A 147 -9.64 17.07 0.49
CA ASN A 147 -10.76 17.24 -0.42
C ASN A 147 -10.66 16.24 -1.58
N GLU A 148 -11.68 16.17 -2.43
CA GLU A 148 -11.73 15.25 -3.57
C GLU A 148 -10.49 15.38 -4.48
N ALA A 149 -10.11 16.59 -4.85
CA ALA A 149 -8.95 16.82 -5.73
C ALA A 149 -7.64 16.35 -5.09
N GLU A 150 -7.43 16.59 -3.80
CA GLU A 150 -6.24 16.16 -3.08
C GLU A 150 -6.16 14.62 -2.96
N ARG A 151 -7.31 13.94 -2.77
CA ARG A 151 -7.36 12.46 -2.74
C ARG A 151 -7.06 11.86 -4.12
N ARG A 152 -7.63 12.43 -5.17
CA ARG A 152 -7.34 11.98 -6.54
C ARG A 152 -5.88 12.23 -6.91
N GLU A 153 -5.30 13.38 -6.52
CA GLU A 153 -3.87 13.64 -6.69
C GLU A 153 -3.00 12.62 -5.94
N GLU A 154 -3.41 12.20 -4.74
CA GLU A 154 -2.73 11.14 -4.00
C GLU A 154 -2.73 9.81 -4.77
N LEU A 155 -3.90 9.39 -5.25
CA LEU A 155 -4.05 8.15 -6.02
C LEU A 155 -3.29 8.20 -7.35
N ASP A 156 -3.28 9.35 -8.02
CA ASP A 156 -2.46 9.58 -9.22
C ASP A 156 -0.97 9.38 -8.93
N LYS A 157 -0.46 9.89 -7.78
CA LYS A 157 0.93 9.69 -7.38
C LYS A 157 1.26 8.22 -7.15
N TYR A 158 0.35 7.48 -6.52
CA TYR A 158 0.51 6.03 -6.37
C TYR A 158 0.53 5.33 -7.73
N ALA A 159 -0.42 5.61 -8.61
CA ALA A 159 -0.49 4.99 -9.93
C ALA A 159 0.75 5.30 -10.79
N ARG A 160 1.23 6.57 -10.80
CA ARG A 160 2.46 6.98 -11.51
C ARG A 160 3.69 6.24 -11.00
N ASN A 161 3.73 5.90 -9.72
CA ASN A 161 4.78 5.10 -9.08
C ASN A 161 4.49 3.59 -9.10
N LYS A 162 3.52 3.16 -9.93
CA LYS A 162 3.20 1.74 -10.19
C LYS A 162 2.68 0.98 -8.96
N ILE A 163 2.16 1.66 -7.96
CA ILE A 163 1.44 1.06 -6.84
C ILE A 163 0.10 0.54 -7.34
N ASN A 164 -0.26 -0.68 -6.98
CA ASN A 164 -1.47 -1.34 -7.44
C ASN A 164 -2.38 -1.87 -6.33
N SER A 165 -2.04 -1.61 -5.08
CA SER A 165 -2.81 -2.07 -3.93
C SER A 165 -2.92 -0.97 -2.87
N TYR A 166 -4.13 -0.66 -2.45
CA TYR A 166 -4.44 0.45 -1.55
C TYR A 166 -5.34 -0.02 -0.42
N ARG A 167 -4.86 0.05 0.83
CA ARG A 167 -5.59 -0.36 2.01
C ARG A 167 -6.44 0.77 2.56
N LEU A 168 -7.73 0.51 2.74
CA LEU A 168 -8.68 1.39 3.41
C LEU A 168 -8.97 0.91 4.84
N TYR A 169 -8.86 1.83 5.79
CA TYR A 169 -9.31 1.58 7.15
C TYR A 169 -10.81 1.82 7.32
N SER A 170 -11.48 0.88 7.99
CA SER A 170 -12.94 0.91 8.14
C SER A 170 -13.43 1.09 9.59
N TRP A 171 -12.54 1.36 10.55
CA TRP A 171 -12.85 1.27 11.98
C TRP A 171 -14.07 2.09 12.45
N ASN A 172 -14.26 3.28 11.92
CA ASN A 172 -15.40 4.14 12.21
C ASN A 172 -16.25 4.40 10.95
N SER A 173 -16.39 3.37 10.11
CA SER A 173 -17.05 3.53 8.83
C SER A 173 -18.58 3.54 8.96
N TYR A 174 -19.22 4.16 7.97
CA TYR A 174 -20.64 4.04 7.72
C TYR A 174 -21.07 2.56 7.68
N ALA A 175 -20.29 1.69 7.04
CA ALA A 175 -20.57 0.26 6.95
C ALA A 175 -20.65 -0.42 8.33
N ARG A 176 -19.78 -0.07 9.29
CA ARG A 176 -19.86 -0.62 10.65
C ARG A 176 -21.13 -0.17 11.38
N LYS A 177 -21.53 1.08 11.26
CA LYS A 177 -22.78 1.58 11.83
C LYS A 177 -24.00 0.88 11.20
N MET A 178 -24.01 0.73 9.88
CA MET A 178 -25.06 0.00 9.17
C MET A 178 -25.12 -1.47 9.56
N THR A 179 -23.98 -2.10 9.84
CA THR A 179 -23.91 -3.46 10.38
C THR A 179 -24.67 -3.57 11.70
N PHE A 180 -24.42 -2.67 12.64
CA PHE A 180 -25.15 -2.65 13.91
C PHE A 180 -26.65 -2.40 13.71
N ILE A 181 -27.03 -1.49 12.81
CA ILE A 181 -28.45 -1.24 12.49
C ILE A 181 -29.11 -2.49 11.91
N LYS A 182 -28.46 -3.19 10.96
CA LYS A 182 -28.99 -4.44 10.38
C LYS A 182 -29.09 -5.57 11.40
N LEU A 183 -28.24 -5.57 12.41
CA LEU A 183 -28.32 -6.49 13.54
C LEU A 183 -29.31 -6.04 14.62
N GLY A 184 -30.05 -4.93 14.42
CA GLY A 184 -31.10 -4.46 15.30
C GLY A 184 -30.59 -3.74 16.55
N VAL A 185 -29.34 -3.31 16.60
CA VAL A 185 -28.77 -2.61 17.77
C VAL A 185 -29.44 -1.24 17.92
N PRO A 186 -30.07 -0.93 19.06
CA PRO A 186 -30.73 0.35 19.27
C PRO A 186 -29.73 1.50 19.43
N GLY A 187 -30.22 2.74 19.18
CA GLY A 187 -29.45 3.96 19.45
C GLY A 187 -28.30 4.26 18.46
N ILE A 188 -28.17 3.48 17.39
CA ILE A 188 -27.21 3.77 16.33
C ILE A 188 -27.88 4.69 15.31
N GLU A 189 -27.34 5.88 15.12
CA GLU A 189 -27.84 6.89 14.18
C GLU A 189 -26.84 7.13 13.06
N ILE A 190 -27.35 7.22 11.84
CA ILE A 190 -26.58 7.68 10.68
C ILE A 190 -26.75 9.20 10.58
N LYS A 191 -25.66 9.90 10.72
CA LYS A 191 -25.58 11.35 10.67
C LYS A 191 -25.17 11.84 9.28
N PRO A 192 -25.41 13.11 8.93
CA PRO A 192 -24.96 13.67 7.64
C PRO A 192 -23.47 13.49 7.36
N GLU A 193 -22.62 13.61 8.38
CA GLU A 193 -21.17 13.38 8.24
C GLU A 193 -20.80 11.93 7.94
N ASP A 194 -21.61 10.95 8.38
CA ASP A 194 -21.40 9.54 8.03
C ASP A 194 -21.70 9.31 6.53
N ILE A 195 -22.76 9.95 6.04
CA ILE A 195 -23.14 9.90 4.62
C ILE A 195 -22.05 10.56 3.76
N ALA A 196 -21.61 11.75 4.15
CA ALA A 196 -20.54 12.44 3.44
C ALA A 196 -19.26 11.59 3.38
N ARG A 197 -18.89 10.92 4.49
CA ARG A 197 -17.73 10.03 4.54
C ARG A 197 -17.93 8.79 3.67
N ARG A 198 -19.15 8.21 3.64
CA ARG A 198 -19.49 7.11 2.72
C ARG A 198 -19.25 7.51 1.26
N ASP A 199 -19.71 8.69 0.87
CA ASP A 199 -19.61 9.17 -0.52
C ASP A 199 -18.14 9.43 -0.90
N ILE A 200 -17.34 9.96 0.04
CA ILE A 200 -15.89 10.11 -0.10
C ILE A 200 -15.21 8.75 -0.34
N ILE A 201 -15.54 7.74 0.45
CA ILE A 201 -14.95 6.40 0.31
C ILE A 201 -15.33 5.78 -1.04
N ARG A 202 -16.60 5.95 -1.47
CA ARG A 202 -17.07 5.46 -2.78
C ARG A 202 -16.29 6.11 -3.92
N ASP A 203 -16.18 7.43 -3.95
CA ASP A 203 -15.40 8.15 -4.95
C ASP A 203 -13.93 7.69 -4.97
N THR A 204 -13.33 7.50 -3.79
CA THR A 204 -11.96 7.02 -3.66
C THR A 204 -11.80 5.61 -4.26
N ILE A 205 -12.73 4.70 -4.01
CA ILE A 205 -12.71 3.34 -4.55
C ILE A 205 -12.87 3.37 -6.07
N GLU A 206 -13.88 4.08 -6.58
CA GLU A 206 -14.16 4.18 -8.01
C GLU A 206 -12.96 4.78 -8.77
N TYR A 207 -12.36 5.83 -8.24
CA TYR A 207 -11.19 6.47 -8.87
C TYR A 207 -9.93 5.58 -8.82
N ALA A 208 -9.66 4.93 -7.68
CA ALA A 208 -8.54 3.99 -7.55
C ALA A 208 -8.67 2.82 -8.55
N GLN A 209 -9.87 2.23 -8.65
CA GLN A 209 -10.14 1.13 -9.60
C GLN A 209 -9.99 1.58 -11.06
N ALA A 210 -10.39 2.81 -11.39
CA ALA A 210 -10.18 3.39 -12.71
C ALA A 210 -8.70 3.56 -13.07
N LEU A 211 -7.84 3.75 -12.06
CA LEU A 211 -6.37 3.77 -12.20
C LEU A 211 -5.73 2.37 -12.18
N GLY A 212 -6.52 1.30 -12.00
CA GLY A 212 -6.03 -0.07 -11.86
C GLY A 212 -5.42 -0.38 -10.49
N ILE A 213 -5.80 0.38 -9.46
CA ILE A 213 -5.39 0.14 -8.07
C ILE A 213 -6.46 -0.70 -7.37
N ASP A 214 -6.08 -1.88 -6.90
CA ASP A 214 -6.95 -2.79 -6.16
C ASP A 214 -7.13 -2.31 -4.72
N ILE A 215 -8.36 -2.38 -4.21
CA ILE A 215 -8.68 -1.97 -2.85
C ILE A 215 -8.59 -3.15 -1.89
N MET A 216 -7.94 -2.93 -0.75
CA MET A 216 -8.00 -3.81 0.42
C MET A 216 -8.84 -3.16 1.52
N VAL A 217 -9.79 -3.89 2.06
CA VAL A 217 -10.70 -3.39 3.10
C VAL A 217 -10.30 -3.95 4.46
N THR A 218 -9.92 -3.08 5.39
CA THR A 218 -9.72 -3.51 6.77
C THR A 218 -11.06 -3.84 7.41
N LEU A 219 -11.20 -5.07 7.89
CA LEU A 219 -12.38 -5.51 8.63
C LEU A 219 -12.50 -4.76 9.97
N PRO A 220 -13.71 -4.55 10.47
CA PRO A 220 -13.90 -3.87 11.74
C PRO A 220 -13.35 -4.72 12.90
N PRO A 221 -12.94 -4.09 14.01
CA PRO A 221 -12.61 -4.82 15.23
C PRO A 221 -13.85 -5.54 15.78
N ASP A 222 -13.63 -6.63 16.50
CA ASP A 222 -14.64 -7.44 17.19
C ASP A 222 -15.20 -6.80 18.45
N GLU A 223 -14.81 -5.56 18.76
CA GLU A 223 -15.35 -4.76 19.87
C GLU A 223 -16.81 -4.39 19.61
N MET A 224 -17.67 -4.76 20.55
CA MET A 224 -19.10 -4.50 20.48
C MET A 224 -19.50 -3.30 21.33
N THR A 225 -20.63 -2.69 21.00
CA THR A 225 -21.25 -1.67 21.85
C THR A 225 -21.90 -2.31 23.07
N GLN A 226 -22.11 -1.55 24.15
CA GLN A 226 -22.83 -2.02 25.32
C GLN A 226 -24.31 -2.38 24.97
N ASP A 227 -24.91 -1.69 24.02
CA ASP A 227 -26.28 -1.99 23.58
C ASP A 227 -26.35 -3.25 22.72
N PHE A 228 -25.29 -3.55 21.95
CA PHE A 228 -25.16 -4.86 21.30
C PHE A 228 -25.08 -5.98 22.34
N HIS A 229 -24.26 -5.83 23.38
CA HIS A 229 -24.16 -6.81 24.45
C HIS A 229 -25.47 -7.03 25.20
N LYS A 230 -26.23 -5.95 25.46
CA LYS A 230 -27.57 -6.07 26.04
C LYS A 230 -28.58 -6.79 25.13
N LEU A 231 -28.48 -6.58 23.83
CA LEU A 231 -29.35 -7.19 22.83
C LEU A 231 -29.08 -8.69 22.65
N TYR A 232 -27.81 -9.08 22.72
CA TYR A 232 -27.34 -10.45 22.54
C TYR A 232 -26.67 -11.01 23.80
N PRO A 233 -27.40 -11.11 24.94
CA PRO A 233 -26.79 -11.47 26.24
C PRO A 233 -26.32 -12.93 26.31
N ASN A 234 -26.75 -13.78 25.37
CA ASN A 234 -26.37 -15.20 25.30
C ASN A 234 -25.11 -15.44 24.45
N ALA A 235 -24.64 -14.44 23.70
CA ALA A 235 -23.37 -14.55 22.99
C ALA A 235 -22.20 -14.53 24.00
N ARG A 236 -21.11 -15.19 23.65
CA ARG A 236 -19.91 -15.25 24.49
C ARG A 236 -19.04 -14.03 24.25
N TYR A 237 -18.66 -13.36 25.34
CA TYR A 237 -17.82 -12.16 25.30
C TYR A 237 -16.61 -12.31 26.18
N PHE A 238 -15.50 -11.67 25.76
CA PHE A 238 -14.36 -11.37 26.61
C PHE A 238 -14.21 -9.85 26.75
N GLY A 239 -13.50 -9.40 27.78
CA GLY A 239 -13.21 -7.98 27.98
C GLY A 239 -11.91 -7.60 27.29
N SER A 240 -11.92 -6.46 26.61
CA SER A 240 -10.70 -5.86 26.05
C SER A 240 -10.59 -4.41 26.52
N GLU A 241 -9.38 -4.02 26.93
CA GLU A 241 -9.05 -2.65 27.37
C GLU A 241 -7.86 -2.16 26.54
N TRP A 242 -8.00 -1.02 25.88
CA TRP A 242 -6.90 -0.44 25.14
C TRP A 242 -5.85 0.20 26.08
N VAL A 243 -4.58 -0.09 25.84
CA VAL A 243 -3.46 0.14 26.78
C VAL A 243 -2.96 1.59 26.82
N LYS A 244 -3.32 2.42 25.86
CA LYS A 244 -2.59 3.67 25.58
C LYS A 244 -2.98 4.90 26.39
N ASP A 245 -3.95 4.85 27.27
CA ASP A 245 -4.35 6.06 28.00
C ASP A 245 -4.12 5.90 29.51
N ASP A 246 -2.91 6.20 29.97
CA ASP A 246 -2.53 6.20 31.38
C ASP A 246 -3.40 7.12 32.28
N ASN A 247 -4.25 7.95 31.66
CA ASN A 247 -5.09 8.94 32.33
C ASN A 247 -6.61 8.71 32.18
N ALA A 248 -7.04 7.81 31.29
CA ALA A 248 -8.45 7.45 31.16
C ALA A 248 -8.83 6.29 32.07
N ALA A 249 -10.01 6.36 32.70
CA ALA A 249 -10.54 5.20 33.41
C ALA A 249 -10.71 4.05 32.42
N PRO A 250 -10.20 2.84 32.71
CA PRO A 250 -10.27 1.70 31.82
C PRO A 250 -11.73 1.42 31.43
N GLN A 251 -12.01 1.50 30.15
CA GLN A 251 -13.32 1.15 29.60
C GLN A 251 -13.22 -0.23 28.97
N THR A 252 -13.56 -1.25 29.73
CA THR A 252 -13.65 -2.61 29.21
C THR A 252 -14.75 -2.68 28.15
N LYS A 253 -14.36 -2.97 26.92
CA LYS A 253 -15.29 -3.19 25.82
C LYS A 253 -15.57 -4.67 25.65
N PRO A 254 -16.83 -5.07 25.45
CA PRO A 254 -17.16 -6.47 25.18
C PRO A 254 -16.72 -6.82 23.75
N CYS A 255 -15.91 -7.85 23.62
CA CYS A 255 -15.48 -8.43 22.35
C CYS A 255 -16.10 -9.81 22.20
N LEU A 256 -16.51 -10.16 20.99
CA LEU A 256 -17.08 -11.48 20.71
C LEU A 256 -15.99 -12.56 20.69
N TYR A 257 -16.21 -13.67 21.39
CA TYR A 257 -15.37 -14.86 21.18
C TYR A 257 -15.47 -15.32 19.72
N PRO A 258 -14.36 -15.61 19.07
CA PRO A 258 -14.35 -16.02 17.64
C PRO A 258 -15.19 -17.25 17.34
N GLU A 259 -15.30 -18.19 18.30
CA GLU A 259 -16.11 -19.40 18.15
C GLU A 259 -17.60 -19.18 18.35
N ASP A 260 -18.01 -17.98 18.79
CA ASP A 260 -19.43 -17.69 18.94
C ASP A 260 -20.09 -17.47 17.57
N PRO A 261 -21.26 -18.07 17.31
CA PRO A 261 -21.98 -17.86 16.04
C PRO A 261 -22.26 -16.39 15.70
N MET A 262 -22.37 -15.53 16.73
CA MET A 262 -22.59 -14.09 16.54
C MET A 262 -21.37 -13.39 15.96
N PHE A 263 -20.14 -13.87 16.22
CA PHE A 263 -18.93 -13.37 15.60
C PHE A 263 -19.00 -13.50 14.07
N LYS A 264 -19.28 -14.71 13.58
CA LYS A 264 -19.47 -14.96 12.15
C LYS A 264 -20.60 -14.11 11.57
N THR A 265 -21.74 -14.05 12.27
CA THR A 265 -22.90 -13.24 11.85
C THR A 265 -22.53 -11.76 11.72
N PHE A 266 -21.74 -11.21 12.65
CA PHE A 266 -21.29 -9.83 12.62
C PHE A 266 -20.41 -9.56 11.40
N PHE A 267 -19.35 -10.35 11.19
CA PHE A 267 -18.43 -10.16 10.06
C PHE A 267 -19.12 -10.37 8.71
N GLN A 268 -19.96 -11.37 8.58
CA GLN A 268 -20.74 -11.59 7.35
C GLN A 268 -21.72 -10.45 7.07
N THR A 269 -22.34 -9.88 8.10
CA THR A 269 -23.21 -8.72 7.94
C THR A 269 -22.43 -7.51 7.49
N PHE A 270 -21.23 -7.30 8.05
CA PHE A 270 -20.34 -6.22 7.63
C PHE A 270 -19.91 -6.37 6.15
N VAL A 271 -19.47 -7.55 5.73
CA VAL A 271 -19.07 -7.81 4.34
C VAL A 271 -20.23 -7.56 3.37
N LYS A 272 -21.45 -8.01 3.71
CA LYS A 272 -22.66 -7.75 2.90
C LYS A 272 -22.95 -6.26 2.80
N VAL A 273 -22.91 -5.54 3.91
CA VAL A 273 -23.11 -4.08 3.93
C VAL A 273 -22.04 -3.38 3.10
N TRP A 274 -20.77 -3.80 3.22
CA TRP A 274 -19.69 -3.22 2.43
C TRP A 274 -19.95 -3.37 0.93
N ILE A 275 -20.26 -4.58 0.48
CA ILE A 275 -20.54 -4.87 -0.93
C ILE A 275 -21.76 -4.09 -1.43
N GLU A 276 -22.83 -3.98 -0.63
CA GLU A 276 -24.03 -3.21 -0.98
C GLU A 276 -23.73 -1.72 -1.15
N GLU A 277 -22.84 -1.15 -0.32
CA GLU A 277 -22.58 0.29 -0.31
C GLU A 277 -21.46 0.72 -1.24
N TYR A 278 -20.44 -0.13 -1.44
CA TYR A 278 -19.21 0.24 -2.13
C TYR A 278 -18.84 -0.65 -3.33
N GLY A 279 -19.64 -1.68 -3.59
CA GLY A 279 -19.39 -2.64 -4.66
C GLY A 279 -18.51 -3.81 -4.24
N PRO A 280 -18.23 -4.73 -5.18
CA PRO A 280 -17.46 -5.94 -4.90
C PRO A 280 -16.02 -5.62 -4.50
N VAL A 281 -15.51 -6.40 -3.55
CA VAL A 281 -14.12 -6.34 -3.08
C VAL A 281 -13.60 -7.76 -2.88
N HIS A 282 -12.33 -7.99 -3.23
CA HIS A 282 -11.69 -9.30 -3.18
C HIS A 282 -10.55 -9.39 -2.18
N ASN A 283 -10.13 -8.27 -1.58
CA ASN A 283 -9.03 -8.26 -0.63
C ASN A 283 -9.52 -7.65 0.70
N PHE A 284 -9.41 -8.43 1.76
CA PHE A 284 -9.78 -8.03 3.12
C PHE A 284 -8.57 -8.10 4.03
N VAL A 285 -8.50 -7.22 5.01
CA VAL A 285 -7.45 -7.23 6.02
C VAL A 285 -8.08 -7.47 7.38
N ALA A 286 -7.66 -8.52 8.05
CA ALA A 286 -8.06 -8.87 9.41
C ALA A 286 -6.90 -8.57 10.38
N SER A 287 -7.20 -7.93 11.51
CA SER A 287 -6.22 -7.63 12.55
C SER A 287 -6.57 -8.42 13.81
N PRO A 288 -5.79 -9.44 14.18
CA PRO A 288 -5.95 -10.09 15.48
C PRO A 288 -5.90 -9.06 16.61
N PRO A 289 -6.53 -9.32 17.78
CA PRO A 289 -6.50 -8.41 18.91
C PRO A 289 -5.07 -7.98 19.27
N CYS A 290 -4.82 -6.67 19.26
CA CYS A 290 -3.50 -6.09 19.54
C CYS A 290 -3.64 -4.83 20.40
N GLU A 291 -2.55 -4.41 21.02
CA GLU A 291 -2.51 -3.23 21.91
C GLU A 291 -3.63 -3.21 22.97
N SER A 292 -4.10 -4.38 23.37
CA SER A 292 -5.23 -4.53 24.28
C SER A 292 -4.88 -5.47 25.43
N HIS A 293 -5.26 -5.09 26.64
CA HIS A 293 -5.31 -6.02 27.75
C HIS A 293 -6.58 -6.86 27.65
N ILE A 294 -6.41 -8.15 27.49
CA ILE A 294 -7.52 -9.10 27.48
C ILE A 294 -7.67 -9.71 28.86
N SER A 295 -8.85 -9.53 29.45
CA SER A 295 -9.18 -10.05 30.79
C SER A 295 -9.42 -11.56 30.73
N THR A 296 -8.33 -12.35 30.51
CA THR A 296 -8.41 -13.80 30.44
C THR A 296 -7.07 -14.44 30.74
N THR A 297 -7.01 -15.78 30.71
CA THR A 297 -5.73 -16.52 30.83
C THR A 297 -4.91 -16.37 29.55
N ILE A 298 -3.59 -16.59 29.65
CA ILE A 298 -2.70 -16.59 28.48
C ILE A 298 -3.13 -17.63 27.46
N ASP A 299 -3.49 -18.83 27.88
CA ASP A 299 -3.94 -19.89 26.98
C ASP A 299 -5.23 -19.52 26.25
N ASP A 300 -6.16 -18.85 26.92
CA ASP A 300 -7.39 -18.37 26.31
C ASP A 300 -7.10 -17.23 25.33
N TYR A 301 -6.19 -16.33 25.68
CA TYR A 301 -5.73 -15.25 24.79
C TYR A 301 -5.10 -15.83 23.49
N ILE A 302 -4.25 -16.83 23.60
CA ILE A 302 -3.68 -17.55 22.45
C ILE A 302 -4.82 -18.13 21.61
N ASN A 303 -5.78 -18.81 22.23
CA ASN A 303 -6.92 -19.40 21.53
C ASN A 303 -7.77 -18.33 20.82
N ILE A 304 -8.08 -17.22 21.49
CA ILE A 304 -8.81 -16.09 20.89
C ILE A 304 -8.07 -15.57 19.67
N SER A 305 -6.76 -15.29 19.79
CA SER A 305 -5.99 -14.69 18.69
C SER A 305 -5.83 -15.62 17.48
N VAL A 306 -5.59 -16.92 17.70
CA VAL A 306 -5.52 -17.93 16.64
C VAL A 306 -6.88 -18.12 15.99
N ASN A 307 -7.93 -18.28 16.79
CA ASN A 307 -9.28 -18.54 16.30
C ASN A 307 -9.91 -17.30 15.64
N TYR A 308 -9.57 -16.08 16.08
CA TYR A 308 -9.98 -14.84 15.41
C TYR A 308 -9.65 -14.90 13.92
N SER A 309 -8.42 -15.22 13.59
CA SER A 309 -7.96 -15.30 12.22
C SER A 309 -8.71 -16.36 11.42
N LYS A 310 -8.83 -17.57 11.98
CA LYS A 310 -9.55 -18.69 11.37
C LYS A 310 -11.02 -18.33 11.05
N TYR A 311 -11.76 -17.89 12.07
CA TYR A 311 -13.20 -17.64 11.91
C TYR A 311 -13.50 -16.38 11.09
N THR A 312 -12.59 -15.40 11.09
CA THR A 312 -12.69 -14.24 10.19
C THR A 312 -12.52 -14.68 8.73
N TYR A 313 -11.51 -15.52 8.46
CA TYR A 313 -11.31 -16.11 7.14
C TYR A 313 -12.55 -16.87 6.68
N GLU A 314 -13.06 -17.79 7.49
CA GLU A 314 -14.26 -18.57 7.17
C GLU A 314 -15.49 -17.67 6.92
N ALA A 315 -15.67 -16.62 7.74
CA ALA A 315 -16.80 -15.70 7.59
C ALA A 315 -16.77 -14.94 6.26
N VAL A 316 -15.58 -14.55 5.80
CA VAL A 316 -15.40 -13.85 4.51
C VAL A 316 -15.57 -14.82 3.34
N HIS A 317 -14.87 -15.95 3.36
CA HIS A 317 -14.84 -16.91 2.25
C HIS A 317 -16.20 -17.57 1.95
N GLU A 318 -17.06 -17.75 2.95
CA GLU A 318 -18.40 -18.23 2.71
C GLU A 318 -19.27 -17.27 1.88
N LEU A 319 -18.95 -15.97 1.88
CA LEU A 319 -19.67 -14.96 1.10
C LEU A 319 -18.95 -14.61 -0.20
N VAL A 320 -17.63 -14.59 -0.17
CA VAL A 320 -16.75 -14.21 -1.28
C VAL A 320 -15.67 -15.29 -1.40
N PRO A 321 -15.96 -16.42 -2.07
CA PRO A 321 -15.05 -17.57 -2.12
C PRO A 321 -13.68 -17.28 -2.73
N GLU A 322 -13.59 -16.28 -3.62
CA GLU A 322 -12.36 -15.83 -4.25
C GLU A 322 -11.60 -14.75 -3.46
N ALA A 323 -12.10 -14.37 -2.28
CA ALA A 323 -11.44 -13.33 -1.50
C ALA A 323 -10.09 -13.78 -0.94
N ARG A 324 -9.15 -12.84 -0.91
CA ARG A 324 -7.91 -12.97 -0.14
C ARG A 324 -8.09 -12.28 1.20
N VAL A 325 -7.75 -12.98 2.27
CA VAL A 325 -7.76 -12.42 3.62
C VAL A 325 -6.32 -12.25 4.08
N PHE A 326 -5.90 -11.01 4.21
CA PHE A 326 -4.59 -10.64 4.71
C PHE A 326 -4.64 -10.45 6.21
N PHE A 327 -3.65 -10.96 6.92
CA PHE A 327 -3.51 -10.76 8.35
C PHE A 327 -2.52 -9.65 8.65
N ASP A 328 -2.97 -8.69 9.46
CA ASP A 328 -2.19 -7.50 9.82
C ASP A 328 -1.04 -7.87 10.75
N GLY A 329 0.17 -7.62 10.31
CA GLY A 329 1.40 -7.85 11.05
C GLY A 329 1.49 -7.05 12.34
N TRP A 330 0.80 -5.89 12.44
CA TRP A 330 0.74 -5.17 13.70
C TRP A 330 0.05 -5.97 14.80
N GLY A 331 -1.07 -6.63 14.47
CA GLY A 331 -1.76 -7.55 15.38
C GLY A 331 -0.91 -8.72 15.85
N VAL A 332 0.14 -9.05 15.08
CA VAL A 332 1.09 -10.13 15.41
C VAL A 332 2.34 -9.61 16.14
N ARG A 333 2.77 -8.38 15.88
CA ARG A 333 3.96 -7.78 16.50
C ARG A 333 3.67 -6.98 17.77
N ALA A 334 2.67 -6.11 17.70
CA ALA A 334 2.34 -5.14 18.75
C ALA A 334 1.44 -5.74 19.84
N ASN A 335 1.77 -6.95 20.25
CA ASN A 335 1.02 -7.59 21.30
C ASN A 335 1.47 -7.06 22.67
N THR A 336 0.49 -6.79 23.52
CA THR A 336 0.78 -6.38 24.90
C THR A 336 1.52 -7.48 25.63
N PRO A 337 2.48 -7.17 26.54
CA PRO A 337 3.16 -8.21 27.32
C PRO A 337 2.18 -9.10 28.11
N PRO A 338 2.36 -10.42 28.06
CA PRO A 338 3.38 -11.12 27.29
C PRO A 338 3.01 -11.21 25.80
N CYS A 339 3.98 -10.99 24.91
CA CYS A 339 3.77 -11.21 23.48
C CYS A 339 3.54 -12.70 23.20
N ILE A 340 2.29 -13.08 23.00
CA ILE A 340 1.90 -14.49 22.82
C ILE A 340 2.51 -15.11 21.55
N TRP A 341 2.72 -14.31 20.52
CA TRP A 341 3.21 -14.81 19.22
C TRP A 341 4.66 -15.28 19.24
N THR A 342 5.47 -14.79 20.21
CA THR A 342 6.84 -15.26 20.41
C THR A 342 6.92 -16.46 21.35
N MET A 343 5.80 -16.93 21.90
CA MET A 343 5.75 -18.12 22.72
C MET A 343 5.92 -19.39 21.86
N PRO A 344 6.64 -20.40 22.37
CA PRO A 344 6.91 -21.61 21.61
C PRO A 344 5.66 -22.26 21.01
N GLY A 345 5.65 -22.49 19.71
CA GLY A 345 4.58 -23.18 19.00
C GLY A 345 3.33 -22.36 18.70
N VAL A 346 3.18 -21.14 19.20
CA VAL A 346 1.97 -20.32 18.96
C VAL A 346 1.87 -19.93 17.48
N MET A 347 2.97 -19.48 16.89
CA MET A 347 2.99 -19.14 15.46
C MET A 347 2.72 -20.35 14.56
N GLN A 348 3.20 -21.53 14.93
CA GLN A 348 2.86 -22.75 14.21
C GLN A 348 1.37 -23.08 14.31
N ARG A 349 0.77 -22.94 15.50
CA ARG A 349 -0.69 -23.12 15.67
C ARG A 349 -1.50 -22.12 14.82
N PHE A 350 -1.01 -20.90 14.69
CA PHE A 350 -1.64 -19.89 13.82
C PHE A 350 -1.62 -20.34 12.36
N VAL A 351 -0.46 -20.73 11.86
CA VAL A 351 -0.32 -21.19 10.47
C VAL A 351 -1.14 -22.48 10.22
N ASP A 352 -1.11 -23.44 11.16
CA ASP A 352 -1.87 -24.68 11.05
C ASP A 352 -3.41 -24.47 11.09
N ALA A 353 -3.86 -23.39 11.70
CA ALA A 353 -5.29 -23.04 11.76
C ALA A 353 -5.78 -22.34 10.50
N MET A 354 -4.87 -21.85 9.67
CA MET A 354 -5.18 -21.16 8.43
C MET A 354 -5.26 -22.16 7.27
N PRO A 355 -6.02 -21.84 6.22
CA PRO A 355 -5.95 -22.59 4.96
C PRO A 355 -4.59 -22.39 4.29
N ASP A 356 -4.35 -23.17 3.22
CA ASP A 356 -3.06 -23.17 2.50
C ASP A 356 -2.66 -21.79 1.90
N GLU A 357 -3.62 -20.87 1.75
CA GLU A 357 -3.41 -19.51 1.21
C GLU A 357 -3.50 -18.43 2.30
N VAL A 358 -2.58 -18.42 3.24
CA VAL A 358 -2.46 -17.34 4.22
C VAL A 358 -1.69 -16.17 3.62
N TYR A 359 -2.28 -14.97 3.69
CA TYR A 359 -1.62 -13.72 3.32
C TYR A 359 -1.22 -12.94 4.58
N MET A 360 0.05 -12.59 4.70
CA MET A 360 0.59 -11.82 5.83
C MET A 360 1.03 -10.43 5.36
N LEU A 361 0.51 -9.38 5.98
CA LEU A 361 1.03 -8.02 5.86
C LEU A 361 2.01 -7.76 6.98
N ASP A 362 3.30 -7.92 6.75
CA ASP A 362 4.32 -7.65 7.77
C ASP A 362 4.63 -6.17 7.86
N LEU A 363 4.11 -5.53 8.89
CA LEU A 363 4.37 -4.14 9.21
C LEU A 363 5.74 -4.00 9.88
N TRP A 364 6.74 -3.53 9.13
CA TRP A 364 8.12 -3.46 9.59
C TRP A 364 8.59 -2.02 9.83
N PRO A 365 8.65 -1.57 11.10
CA PRO A 365 9.07 -0.22 11.45
C PRO A 365 10.58 0.02 11.38
N ASN A 366 11.40 -1.03 11.19
CA ASN A 366 12.86 -0.93 11.16
C ASN A 366 13.45 -0.13 12.34
N ARG A 367 12.88 -0.29 13.55
CA ARG A 367 13.35 0.38 14.76
C ARG A 367 14.36 -0.47 15.52
N LYS A 368 15.51 0.10 15.81
CA LYS A 368 16.57 -0.57 16.59
C LYS A 368 16.43 -0.41 18.10
N GLU A 369 15.75 0.61 18.56
CA GLU A 369 16.01 1.20 19.86
C GLU A 369 15.30 0.58 21.05
N THR A 370 14.20 -0.13 20.86
CA THR A 370 13.35 -0.45 22.01
C THR A 370 12.92 -1.90 22.11
N ASP A 371 12.88 -2.64 20.99
CA ASP A 371 12.41 -4.01 21.03
C ASP A 371 12.99 -4.84 19.87
N ALA A 372 13.53 -6.03 20.20
CA ALA A 372 14.05 -6.96 19.22
C ALA A 372 12.99 -7.38 18.18
N THR A 373 11.70 -7.37 18.57
CA THR A 373 10.57 -7.73 17.69
C THR A 373 10.32 -6.75 16.54
N PHE A 374 10.78 -5.51 16.64
CA PHE A 374 10.60 -4.49 15.60
C PHE A 374 11.84 -4.23 14.74
N ARG A 375 12.94 -4.89 15.07
CA ARG A 375 14.23 -4.67 14.42
C ARG A 375 14.29 -5.21 13.00
N ASP A 376 13.78 -6.42 12.81
CA ASP A 376 13.88 -7.16 11.55
C ASP A 376 12.48 -7.52 11.02
N PRO A 377 12.32 -7.78 9.71
CA PRO A 377 11.11 -8.40 9.18
C PRO A 377 10.84 -9.72 9.91
N MET A 378 9.56 -10.07 10.08
CA MET A 378 9.18 -11.29 10.83
C MET A 378 9.80 -12.56 10.24
N TYR A 379 9.98 -12.66 8.94
CA TYR A 379 10.59 -13.84 8.32
C TYR A 379 12.05 -14.09 8.73
N ARG A 380 12.76 -13.07 9.22
CA ARG A 380 14.14 -13.20 9.75
C ARG A 380 14.17 -13.72 11.19
N ASP A 381 13.10 -13.51 11.96
CA ASP A 381 13.01 -13.96 13.35
C ASP A 381 12.62 -15.45 13.42
N ALA A 382 13.33 -16.21 14.21
CA ALA A 382 13.09 -17.65 14.39
C ALA A 382 11.70 -17.97 14.95
N ASN A 383 11.15 -17.08 15.79
CA ASN A 383 9.81 -17.26 16.38
C ASN A 383 8.70 -17.18 15.33
N TYR A 384 8.93 -16.42 14.26
CA TYR A 384 8.00 -16.26 13.15
C TYR A 384 8.33 -17.11 11.92
N SER A 385 9.31 -18.01 12.04
CA SER A 385 9.73 -18.86 10.90
C SER A 385 8.60 -19.63 10.21
N PRO A 386 7.49 -20.04 10.86
CA PRO A 386 6.37 -20.67 10.17
C PRO A 386 5.73 -19.78 9.10
N LEU A 387 5.80 -18.45 9.24
CA LEU A 387 5.26 -17.48 8.25
C LEU A 387 6.04 -17.43 6.94
N ARG A 388 7.23 -18.02 6.85
CA ARG A 388 8.02 -18.08 5.60
C ARG A 388 7.30 -18.80 4.45
N LYS A 389 6.30 -19.62 4.78
CA LYS A 389 5.46 -20.34 3.82
C LYS A 389 4.18 -19.58 3.45
N ALA A 390 3.87 -18.50 4.15
CA ALA A 390 2.72 -17.68 3.85
C ALA A 390 2.96 -16.84 2.59
N HIS A 391 1.88 -16.40 1.95
CA HIS A 391 1.93 -15.32 0.97
C HIS A 391 2.26 -14.01 1.70
N TYR A 392 3.45 -13.49 1.45
CA TYR A 392 4.04 -12.47 2.31
C TYR A 392 4.12 -11.12 1.59
N VAL A 393 3.61 -10.09 2.24
CA VAL A 393 3.74 -8.69 1.80
C VAL A 393 4.48 -7.94 2.90
N LEU A 394 5.64 -7.39 2.58
CA LEU A 394 6.43 -6.57 3.51
C LEU A 394 6.07 -5.10 3.35
N GLU A 395 5.61 -4.49 4.43
CA GLU A 395 5.25 -3.08 4.50
C GLU A 395 6.29 -2.31 5.32
N ALA A 396 7.02 -1.40 4.67
CA ALA A 396 7.90 -0.48 5.37
C ALA A 396 7.08 0.56 6.14
N LEU A 397 7.08 0.49 7.46
CA LEU A 397 6.39 1.45 8.31
C LEU A 397 7.25 2.69 8.52
N ASN A 398 6.74 3.84 8.10
CA ASN A 398 7.39 5.13 8.25
C ASN A 398 6.37 6.20 8.65
N GLU A 399 6.83 7.26 9.32
CA GLU A 399 5.97 8.39 9.74
C GLU A 399 4.72 7.93 10.51
N PHE A 400 4.89 7.22 11.63
CA PHE A 400 3.81 6.63 12.42
C PHE A 400 3.81 7.09 13.88
N GLY A 401 2.67 6.93 14.55
CA GLY A 401 2.51 7.27 15.97
C GLY A 401 2.73 8.76 16.27
N GLY A 402 2.43 9.64 15.30
CA GLY A 402 2.71 11.08 15.40
C GLY A 402 4.18 11.46 15.18
N ASP A 403 5.04 10.49 14.81
CA ASP A 403 6.43 10.74 14.43
C ASP A 403 6.48 11.20 12.97
N ASP A 404 6.65 12.48 12.75
CA ASP A 404 6.72 13.15 11.44
C ASP A 404 8.16 13.58 11.06
N HIS A 405 9.15 12.86 11.54
CA HIS A 405 10.54 13.14 11.24
C HIS A 405 11.10 12.24 10.12
N MET A 406 12.09 12.76 9.42
CA MET A 406 12.81 11.99 8.39
C MET A 406 13.59 10.84 9.04
N HIS A 407 13.30 9.62 8.63
CA HIS A 407 14.01 8.42 9.08
C HIS A 407 13.89 7.29 8.05
N GLY A 408 14.59 6.20 8.27
CA GLY A 408 14.64 5.02 7.43
C GLY A 408 16.07 4.52 7.27
N ASP A 409 16.24 3.37 6.63
CA ASP A 409 17.52 2.78 6.34
C ASP A 409 17.48 2.23 4.92
N PHE A 410 18.09 2.94 3.99
CA PHE A 410 18.05 2.56 2.57
C PHE A 410 18.67 1.19 2.32
N ALA A 411 19.82 0.91 2.93
CA ALA A 411 20.53 -0.35 2.71
C ALA A 411 19.69 -1.55 3.17
N ARG A 412 19.09 -1.45 4.35
CA ARG A 412 18.26 -2.54 4.92
C ARG A 412 16.98 -2.77 4.15
N HIS A 413 16.33 -1.71 3.65
CA HIS A 413 15.12 -1.86 2.83
C HIS A 413 15.44 -2.46 1.47
N ILE A 414 16.56 -2.09 0.85
CA ILE A 414 17.04 -2.70 -0.40
C ILE A 414 17.34 -4.20 -0.17
N GLU A 415 18.03 -4.53 0.92
CA GLU A 415 18.33 -5.92 1.28
C GLU A 415 17.04 -6.72 1.49
N ALA A 416 16.12 -6.23 2.33
CA ALA A 416 14.87 -6.89 2.61
C ALA A 416 14.00 -7.08 1.35
N ALA A 417 13.92 -6.08 0.47
CA ALA A 417 13.18 -6.21 -0.77
C ALA A 417 13.79 -7.28 -1.71
N LYS A 418 15.11 -7.41 -1.74
CA LYS A 418 15.79 -8.49 -2.51
C LYS A 418 15.54 -9.86 -1.91
N GLU A 419 15.59 -9.99 -0.59
CA GLU A 419 15.28 -11.24 0.10
C GLU A 419 13.83 -11.69 -0.16
N MET A 420 12.90 -10.76 -0.23
CA MET A 420 11.51 -11.04 -0.58
C MET A 420 11.35 -11.65 -1.99
N THR A 421 12.31 -11.43 -2.89
CA THR A 421 12.32 -12.04 -4.23
C THR A 421 13.05 -13.39 -4.29
N ASP A 422 13.59 -13.88 -3.18
CA ASP A 422 14.32 -15.15 -3.08
C ASP A 422 13.44 -16.23 -2.42
N PRO A 423 12.92 -17.21 -3.19
CA PRO A 423 12.05 -18.25 -2.64
C PRO A 423 12.74 -19.15 -1.60
N SER A 424 14.08 -19.12 -1.51
CA SER A 424 14.82 -19.86 -0.48
C SER A 424 14.74 -19.17 0.90
N ILE A 425 14.40 -17.89 0.93
CA ILE A 425 14.25 -17.07 2.14
C ILE A 425 12.77 -16.91 2.50
N VAL A 426 11.96 -16.48 1.54
CA VAL A 426 10.50 -16.33 1.65
C VAL A 426 9.85 -17.06 0.49
N GLU A 427 9.18 -18.18 0.75
CA GLU A 427 8.66 -19.08 -0.30
C GLU A 427 7.71 -18.36 -1.27
N HIS A 428 6.86 -17.48 -0.73
CA HIS A 428 5.90 -16.66 -1.49
C HIS A 428 6.02 -15.18 -1.12
N GLY A 429 7.11 -14.53 -1.57
CA GLY A 429 7.31 -13.10 -1.41
C GLY A 429 6.46 -12.33 -2.42
N ASP A 430 5.16 -12.19 -2.15
CA ASP A 430 4.16 -11.69 -3.10
C ASP A 430 4.10 -10.16 -3.17
N GLY A 431 4.59 -9.46 -2.15
CA GLY A 431 4.44 -8.01 -2.15
C GLY A 431 5.47 -7.23 -1.36
N PHE A 432 5.61 -5.98 -1.76
CA PHE A 432 6.41 -4.98 -1.08
C PHE A 432 5.74 -3.62 -1.18
N GLY A 433 5.86 -2.80 -0.13
CA GLY A 433 5.26 -1.48 -0.15
C GLY A 433 5.52 -0.67 1.10
N ASN A 434 4.68 0.32 1.34
CA ASN A 434 4.77 1.13 2.54
C ASN A 434 3.47 1.12 3.34
N CYS A 435 3.62 1.25 4.64
CA CYS A 435 2.58 1.68 5.54
C CYS A 435 3.01 3.02 6.15
N THR A 436 2.19 4.03 5.99
CA THR A 436 2.47 5.34 6.57
C THR A 436 1.20 5.93 7.17
N GLU A 437 1.33 6.53 8.34
CA GLU A 437 0.21 7.19 9.03
C GLU A 437 0.18 8.69 8.71
N LEU A 438 1.34 9.24 8.33
CA LEU A 438 1.53 10.61 7.91
C LEU A 438 2.32 10.63 6.61
N CYS A 439 2.25 11.70 5.85
CA CYS A 439 2.98 11.83 4.60
C CYS A 439 3.62 13.20 4.47
N GLY A 440 4.83 13.22 3.92
CA GLY A 440 5.38 14.44 3.42
C GLY A 440 6.73 14.86 3.97
N VAL A 441 7.32 14.10 4.86
CA VAL A 441 8.65 14.43 5.42
C VAL A 441 9.75 13.55 4.81
N SER A 442 9.50 12.25 4.69
CA SER A 442 10.49 11.28 4.18
C SER A 442 10.39 11.03 2.67
N LEU A 443 10.41 12.09 1.85
CA LEU A 443 10.16 12.03 0.39
C LEU A 443 11.07 11.04 -0.34
N HIS A 444 12.36 11.00 0.01
CA HIS A 444 13.33 10.09 -0.62
C HIS A 444 13.13 8.64 -0.18
N PHE A 445 12.62 8.43 1.03
CA PHE A 445 12.28 7.10 1.51
C PHE A 445 11.12 6.52 0.70
N PHE A 446 10.05 7.30 0.47
CA PHE A 446 8.94 6.85 -0.36
C PHE A 446 9.35 6.57 -1.80
N ASP A 447 10.20 7.43 -2.39
CA ASP A 447 10.74 7.20 -3.74
C ASP A 447 11.50 5.86 -3.82
N LEU A 448 12.33 5.56 -2.81
CA LEU A 448 13.01 4.27 -2.73
C LEU A 448 12.02 3.09 -2.62
N ILE A 449 11.07 3.17 -1.68
CA ILE A 449 10.11 2.07 -1.46
C ILE A 449 9.29 1.78 -2.72
N PHE A 450 8.86 2.80 -3.46
CA PHE A 450 8.12 2.60 -4.71
C PHE A 450 8.96 1.95 -5.81
N GLN A 451 10.24 2.31 -5.91
CA GLN A 451 11.16 1.65 -6.85
C GLN A 451 11.41 0.19 -6.46
N LEU A 452 11.63 -0.08 -5.16
CA LEU A 452 11.81 -1.44 -4.64
C LEU A 452 10.56 -2.29 -4.84
N ALA A 453 9.37 -1.71 -4.66
CA ALA A 453 8.10 -2.39 -4.90
C ALA A 453 7.92 -2.79 -6.37
N TRP A 454 8.48 -2.03 -7.31
CA TRP A 454 8.47 -2.43 -8.73
C TRP A 454 9.47 -3.54 -9.01
N ASN A 455 10.76 -3.29 -8.79
CA ASN A 455 11.80 -4.30 -9.01
C ASN A 455 13.10 -3.95 -8.25
N PRO A 456 13.43 -4.66 -7.16
CA PRO A 456 14.61 -4.37 -6.34
C PRO A 456 15.93 -4.89 -6.91
N LYS A 457 15.91 -5.72 -7.98
CA LYS A 457 17.03 -6.56 -8.41
C LYS A 457 18.35 -5.79 -8.56
N ASP A 458 18.31 -4.71 -9.31
CA ASP A 458 19.51 -3.95 -9.68
C ASP A 458 19.71 -2.68 -8.84
N ILE A 459 18.82 -2.45 -7.84
CA ILE A 459 18.91 -1.26 -6.98
C ILE A 459 19.99 -1.47 -5.92
N THR A 460 20.87 -0.49 -5.80
CA THR A 460 21.83 -0.32 -4.72
C THR A 460 21.66 1.07 -4.10
N VAL A 461 22.18 1.31 -2.91
CA VAL A 461 22.16 2.66 -2.32
C VAL A 461 22.77 3.67 -3.29
N GLN A 462 23.93 3.34 -3.88
CA GLN A 462 24.61 4.24 -4.81
C GLN A 462 23.76 4.54 -6.06
N SER A 463 23.23 3.51 -6.74
CA SER A 463 22.42 3.70 -7.95
C SER A 463 21.14 4.48 -7.66
N PHE A 464 20.50 4.22 -6.52
CA PHE A 464 19.32 4.98 -6.08
C PHE A 464 19.63 6.46 -5.86
N LEU A 465 20.75 6.78 -5.14
CA LEU A 465 21.13 8.16 -4.88
C LEU A 465 21.45 8.93 -6.16
N GLU A 466 22.10 8.28 -7.13
CA GLU A 466 22.43 8.87 -8.43
C GLU A 466 21.17 9.14 -9.27
N ASP A 467 20.27 8.17 -9.36
CA ASP A 467 19.02 8.29 -10.10
C ASP A 467 18.07 9.30 -9.45
N SER A 468 17.90 9.23 -8.13
CA SER A 468 17.07 10.19 -7.39
C SER A 468 17.59 11.61 -7.50
N ALA A 469 18.93 11.80 -7.43
CA ALA A 469 19.54 13.11 -7.61
C ALA A 469 19.28 13.66 -9.03
N LYS A 470 19.42 12.83 -10.06
CA LYS A 470 19.18 13.20 -11.45
C LYS A 470 17.72 13.62 -11.69
N ARG A 471 16.78 12.83 -11.21
CA ARG A 471 15.35 13.13 -11.35
C ARG A 471 14.91 14.33 -10.51
N ARG A 472 15.47 14.51 -9.30
CA ARG A 472 15.06 15.57 -8.37
C ARG A 472 15.69 16.92 -8.67
N TYR A 473 16.94 16.97 -9.10
CA TYR A 473 17.71 18.20 -9.26
C TYR A 473 18.10 18.50 -10.71
N GLY A 474 17.75 17.60 -11.65
CA GLY A 474 18.03 17.77 -13.08
C GLY A 474 19.50 17.71 -13.46
N GLY A 475 19.77 18.03 -14.73
CA GLY A 475 21.12 18.00 -15.29
C GLY A 475 22.02 19.18 -14.93
N LEU A 476 21.51 20.20 -14.24
CA LEU A 476 22.23 21.45 -14.00
C LEU A 476 23.43 21.32 -13.03
N ALA A 477 23.38 20.37 -12.10
CA ALA A 477 24.52 20.10 -11.19
C ALA A 477 24.39 18.68 -10.59
N PRO A 478 24.45 17.62 -11.39
CA PRO A 478 24.21 16.25 -10.93
C PRO A 478 25.18 15.85 -9.81
N GLU A 479 26.44 16.28 -9.87
CA GLU A 479 27.44 15.99 -8.84
C GLU A 479 27.10 16.60 -7.47
N ILE A 480 26.57 17.81 -7.46
CA ILE A 480 26.12 18.49 -6.22
C ILE A 480 24.89 17.78 -5.67
N GLY A 481 23.94 17.41 -6.53
CA GLY A 481 22.76 16.64 -6.16
C GLY A 481 23.11 15.29 -5.53
N VAL A 482 23.99 14.53 -6.17
CA VAL A 482 24.49 13.24 -5.64
C VAL A 482 25.21 13.43 -4.30
N LYS A 483 26.05 14.47 -4.17
CA LYS A 483 26.73 14.76 -2.90
C LYS A 483 25.75 15.13 -1.80
N ALA A 484 24.73 15.92 -2.09
CA ALA A 484 23.68 16.27 -1.14
C ALA A 484 22.90 15.03 -0.69
N MET A 485 22.51 14.17 -1.63
CA MET A 485 21.81 12.93 -1.35
C MET A 485 22.66 11.96 -0.52
N LYS A 486 23.96 11.83 -0.80
CA LYS A 486 24.88 11.02 0.03
C LYS A 486 25.00 11.57 1.46
N THR A 487 25.07 12.89 1.60
CA THR A 487 25.11 13.51 2.94
C THR A 487 23.81 13.24 3.70
N LEU A 488 22.68 13.34 3.03
CA LEU A 488 21.37 13.06 3.62
C LEU A 488 21.24 11.57 4.01
N GLU A 489 21.66 10.68 3.15
CA GLU A 489 21.68 9.24 3.43
C GLU A 489 22.52 8.94 4.65
N GLN A 490 23.77 9.43 4.72
CA GLN A 490 24.66 9.21 5.84
C GLN A 490 24.18 9.82 7.16
N ALA A 491 23.43 10.93 7.09
CA ALA A 491 22.94 11.63 8.28
C ALA A 491 21.58 11.11 8.78
N VAL A 492 20.73 10.58 7.90
CA VAL A 492 19.32 10.31 8.19
C VAL A 492 18.91 8.89 7.81
N TYR A 493 19.35 8.41 6.63
CA TYR A 493 18.86 7.16 6.02
C TYR A 493 19.89 6.02 6.07
N CYS A 494 20.79 6.04 7.03
CA CYS A 494 21.77 4.99 7.24
C CYS A 494 21.44 4.11 8.43
N ASP A 495 22.05 2.89 8.42
CA ASP A 495 22.07 2.02 9.58
C ASP A 495 23.08 2.54 10.60
N ASP A 496 22.70 3.52 11.41
CA ASP A 496 23.54 3.89 12.54
C ASP A 496 23.17 3.06 13.77
N ARG A 497 24.06 2.12 14.08
CA ARG A 497 23.94 1.23 15.25
C ARG A 497 24.30 1.93 16.56
N ASP A 498 24.76 3.19 16.50
CA ASP A 498 25.10 3.95 17.67
C ASP A 498 23.92 4.80 18.14
N SER A 499 23.44 4.51 19.35
CA SER A 499 22.30 5.18 20.01
C SER A 499 22.46 6.71 20.16
N SER A 500 23.64 7.25 19.89
CA SER A 500 23.90 8.69 19.90
C SER A 500 23.24 9.43 18.73
N HIS A 501 23.14 8.81 17.55
CA HIS A 501 22.52 9.41 16.36
C HIS A 501 21.00 9.32 16.36
N ALA A 502 20.43 8.31 16.98
CA ALA A 502 18.99 8.20 17.18
C ALA A 502 18.39 9.43 17.88
N ARG A 503 19.17 10.12 18.72
CA ARG A 503 18.75 11.39 19.32
C ARG A 503 18.71 12.56 18.34
N TYR A 504 19.51 12.51 17.26
CA TYR A 504 19.47 13.52 16.20
C TYR A 504 18.32 13.27 15.23
N GLN A 505 18.02 12.03 14.91
CA GLN A 505 16.84 11.66 14.12
C GLN A 505 15.56 12.20 14.76
N LYS A 506 15.43 12.11 16.10
CA LYS A 506 14.31 12.68 16.86
C LYS A 506 14.22 14.22 16.86
N ARG A 507 15.19 14.95 16.26
CA ARG A 507 15.28 16.42 16.33
C ARG A 507 15.41 17.12 14.97
N CYS A 508 15.45 16.40 13.86
CA CYS A 508 15.39 17.03 12.54
C CYS A 508 13.94 17.43 12.20
N TYR A 509 13.47 18.47 12.85
CA TYR A 509 12.20 19.12 12.53
C TYR A 509 12.32 19.95 11.23
N LEU A 510 12.48 19.29 10.09
CA LEU A 510 12.11 19.92 8.83
C LEU A 510 10.62 19.71 8.63
N VAL A 511 9.83 20.27 9.53
CA VAL A 511 8.39 20.29 9.40
C VAL A 511 8.02 21.10 8.16
N ARG A 512 7.46 20.42 7.16
CA ARG A 512 6.80 21.13 6.06
C ARG A 512 5.72 22.01 6.69
N PRO A 513 5.61 23.32 6.35
CA PRO A 513 4.48 24.11 6.77
C PRO A 513 3.22 23.39 6.31
N GLN A 514 2.39 22.93 7.23
CA GLN A 514 1.13 22.28 6.90
C GLN A 514 0.30 23.27 6.08
N ARG A 515 -0.19 22.86 4.94
CA ARG A 515 -0.99 23.71 4.04
C ARG A 515 -2.29 24.21 4.69
N ARG A 516 -2.74 23.57 5.79
CA ARG A 516 -3.85 24.01 6.63
C ARG A 516 -3.61 23.61 8.09
N GLN A 517 -3.43 24.56 8.96
CA GLN A 517 -3.79 24.38 10.36
C GLN A 517 -5.31 24.60 10.45
N VAL A 518 -6.07 23.54 10.62
CA VAL A 518 -7.47 23.67 11.06
C VAL A 518 -7.41 24.08 12.53
N PRO A 519 -8.07 25.17 12.94
CA PRO A 519 -8.10 25.53 14.35
C PRO A 519 -8.69 24.39 15.16
N LEU A 520 -8.00 23.98 16.22
CA LEU A 520 -8.43 22.92 17.16
C LEU A 520 -9.80 23.17 17.82
N SER A 521 -10.41 24.35 17.60
CA SER A 521 -11.71 24.73 18.17
C SER A 521 -12.92 24.11 17.44
N GLU A 522 -12.74 23.39 16.32
CA GLU A 522 -13.86 22.81 15.57
C GLU A 522 -13.98 21.28 15.72
N THR A 523 -13.18 20.66 16.59
CA THR A 523 -13.16 19.20 16.80
C THR A 523 -13.48 18.76 18.22
N GLN A 524 -14.23 19.54 18.98
CA GLN A 524 -14.80 19.07 20.25
C GLN A 524 -16.25 18.66 20.09
#